data_42456904678bb3d8bf4779d03576ac93
#
_entry.id   42456904678bb3d8bf4779d03576ac93
#
_cell.length_a   1.000
_cell.length_b   1.000
_cell.length_c   1.000
_cell.angle_alpha   90.00
_cell.angle_beta   90.00
_cell.angle_gamma   90.00
#
_symmetry.space_group_name_H-M   'P 1'
#
loop_
_entity.id
_entity.type
_entity.pdbx_description
1 polymer ?
#
loop_
_entity_poly.entity_id
_entity_poly.type
_entity_poly.pdbx_seq_one_letter_code
_entity_poly.pdbx_strand_id
1 'polypeptide(L)'
;GETVILNGLLRDADGKALPNQPIKLDVIKPDGQVLRSVVSQPENGLYHFTWPLDSNAATGMWHIRANTGDNQYRMWDFHVEDFMPERMALNLTGEKTPLTPKDEVKFSVVGYYLYGAPANGNTLQGQLFLRPLREAVSALPGFEFGDIAAENLSRTLDEVQLTLDDKGRGEVSTESQWKETHSPLQVIFQGSLLESGGRPVTRRAEQAIWPADALPGIRPQFASKSVYDYRTD
;
A
#
# COMPACT_ATOMS: atom_id res chain seq x y z
N GLY A 1 -1.48 0.56 25.11
CA GLY A 1 -2.08 -0.72 25.09
C GLY A 1 -3.33 -0.81 24.22
N GLU A 2 -3.27 -1.48 23.09
CA GLU A 2 -4.43 -1.83 22.27
C GLU A 2 -4.93 -3.23 22.63
N THR A 3 -6.10 -3.60 22.14
CA THR A 3 -6.66 -4.93 22.37
C THR A 3 -6.58 -5.75 21.10
N VAL A 4 -5.96 -6.91 21.18
CA VAL A 4 -5.97 -7.90 20.11
C VAL A 4 -7.29 -8.65 20.14
N ILE A 5 -7.98 -8.71 18.99
CA ILE A 5 -9.24 -9.43 18.83
C ILE A 5 -9.03 -10.48 17.75
N LEU A 6 -9.26 -11.75 18.10
CA LEU A 6 -9.22 -12.87 17.18
C LEU A 6 -10.60 -13.53 17.11
N ASN A 7 -11.14 -13.64 15.90
CA ASN A 7 -12.35 -14.40 15.63
C ASN A 7 -12.00 -15.58 14.74
N GLY A 8 -12.52 -16.76 15.05
CA GLY A 8 -12.23 -17.98 14.30
C GLY A 8 -13.46 -18.86 14.10
N LEU A 9 -13.44 -19.62 13.02
CA LEU A 9 -14.41 -20.67 12.73
C LEU A 9 -13.65 -21.99 12.56
N LEU A 10 -14.04 -23.01 13.30
CA LEU A 10 -13.54 -24.36 13.10
C LEU A 10 -14.59 -25.16 12.34
N ARG A 11 -14.18 -25.71 11.19
CA ARG A 11 -15.05 -26.50 10.33
C ARG A 11 -14.36 -27.79 9.92
N ASP A 12 -15.15 -28.82 9.65
CA ASP A 12 -14.67 -30.06 9.05
C ASP A 12 -14.37 -29.88 7.55
N ALA A 13 -13.92 -30.96 6.90
CA ALA A 13 -13.61 -30.97 5.47
C ALA A 13 -14.81 -30.64 4.56
N ASP A 14 -16.04 -30.89 5.04
CA ASP A 14 -17.29 -30.58 4.34
C ASP A 14 -17.80 -29.16 4.62
N GLY A 15 -17.04 -28.38 5.41
CA GLY A 15 -17.40 -27.01 5.77
C GLY A 15 -18.43 -26.88 6.88
N LYS A 16 -18.78 -27.98 7.57
CA LYS A 16 -19.71 -27.95 8.71
C LYS A 16 -18.99 -27.48 9.96
N ALA A 17 -19.69 -26.68 10.76
CA ALA A 17 -19.16 -26.24 12.05
C ALA A 17 -18.93 -27.47 12.96
N LEU A 18 -17.80 -27.49 13.66
CA LEU A 18 -17.50 -28.45 14.70
C LEU A 18 -17.97 -27.87 16.02
N PRO A 19 -19.19 -28.22 16.49
CA PRO A 19 -19.73 -27.64 17.71
C PRO A 19 -18.96 -28.19 18.93
N ASN A 20 -18.78 -27.33 19.92
CA ASN A 20 -18.27 -27.68 21.26
C ASN A 20 -16.85 -28.26 21.32
N GLN A 21 -16.01 -28.07 20.31
CA GLN A 21 -14.61 -28.45 20.40
C GLN A 21 -13.79 -27.31 21.00
N PRO A 22 -13.23 -27.44 22.21
CA PRO A 22 -12.35 -26.41 22.74
C PRO A 22 -11.06 -26.34 21.93
N ILE A 23 -10.52 -25.13 21.76
CA ILE A 23 -9.21 -24.89 21.19
C ILE A 23 -8.27 -24.27 22.23
N LYS A 24 -7.00 -24.66 22.22
CA LYS A 24 -5.99 -24.03 23.03
C LYS A 24 -5.33 -22.93 22.19
N LEU A 25 -5.32 -21.70 22.73
CA LEU A 25 -4.64 -20.55 22.15
C LEU A 25 -3.41 -20.22 22.99
N ASP A 26 -2.25 -20.17 22.37
CA ASP A 26 -1.01 -19.70 22.96
C ASP A 26 -0.65 -18.36 22.35
N VAL A 27 -0.44 -17.34 23.18
CA VAL A 27 0.09 -16.03 22.78
C VAL A 27 1.62 -16.07 22.95
N ILE A 28 2.33 -15.84 21.88
CA ILE A 28 3.80 -16.01 21.81
C ILE A 28 4.43 -14.64 21.52
N LYS A 29 5.42 -14.28 22.34
CA LYS A 29 6.18 -13.04 22.21
C LYS A 29 7.17 -13.09 21.05
N PRO A 30 7.76 -11.95 20.63
CA PRO A 30 8.79 -11.90 19.60
C PRO A 30 10.02 -12.73 19.89
N ASP A 31 10.33 -12.97 21.17
CA ASP A 31 11.45 -13.83 21.63
C ASP A 31 11.11 -15.33 21.58
N GLY A 32 9.91 -15.70 21.14
CA GLY A 32 9.44 -17.08 21.06
C GLY A 32 8.84 -17.65 22.35
N GLN A 33 8.85 -16.88 23.45
CA GLN A 33 8.29 -17.35 24.70
C GLN A 33 6.75 -17.30 24.68
N VAL A 34 6.11 -18.33 25.20
CA VAL A 34 4.67 -18.33 25.41
C VAL A 34 4.34 -17.44 26.62
N LEU A 35 3.71 -16.29 26.37
CA LEU A 35 3.28 -15.40 27.43
C LEU A 35 2.04 -15.92 28.15
N ARG A 36 1.10 -16.47 27.41
CA ARG A 36 -0.20 -16.91 27.93
C ARG A 36 -0.76 -18.07 27.12
N SER A 37 -1.39 -19.00 27.81
CA SER A 37 -2.21 -20.06 27.21
C SER A 37 -3.66 -19.94 27.70
N VAL A 38 -4.61 -20.02 26.80
CA VAL A 38 -6.06 -19.95 27.10
C VAL A 38 -6.77 -21.07 26.36
N VAL A 39 -7.76 -21.69 26.99
CA VAL A 39 -8.69 -22.57 26.30
C VAL A 39 -9.93 -21.79 25.96
N SER A 40 -10.24 -21.68 24.66
CA SER A 40 -11.43 -21.00 24.14
C SER A 40 -12.50 -22.03 23.80
N GLN A 41 -13.72 -21.77 24.27
CA GLN A 41 -14.91 -22.53 23.93
C GLN A 41 -15.65 -21.84 22.78
N PRO A 42 -16.23 -22.57 21.85
CA PRO A 42 -17.01 -21.96 20.78
C PRO A 42 -18.43 -21.60 21.23
N GLU A 43 -18.94 -20.50 20.72
CA GLU A 43 -20.37 -20.19 20.72
C GLU A 43 -20.92 -20.42 19.30
N ASN A 44 -21.78 -21.40 19.11
CA ASN A 44 -22.33 -21.76 17.79
C ASN A 44 -21.24 -22.02 16.72
N GLY A 45 -20.10 -22.59 17.12
CA GLY A 45 -18.95 -22.85 16.25
C GLY A 45 -18.07 -21.63 15.97
N LEU A 46 -18.36 -20.49 16.58
CA LEU A 46 -17.55 -19.28 16.52
C LEU A 46 -16.68 -19.17 17.78
N TYR A 47 -15.39 -18.95 17.59
CA TYR A 47 -14.43 -18.65 18.65
C TYR A 47 -14.21 -17.15 18.68
N HIS A 48 -14.28 -16.58 19.86
CA HIS A 48 -13.96 -15.18 20.09
C HIS A 48 -12.90 -15.10 21.20
N PHE A 49 -11.81 -14.43 20.91
CA PHE A 49 -10.71 -14.23 21.84
C PHE A 49 -10.31 -12.78 21.84
N THR A 50 -10.26 -12.18 23.01
CA THR A 50 -9.79 -10.81 23.22
C THR A 50 -8.64 -10.80 24.21
N TRP A 51 -7.62 -10.02 23.90
CA TRP A 51 -6.48 -9.86 24.76
C TRP A 51 -5.97 -8.41 24.75
N PRO A 52 -6.07 -7.72 25.88
CA PRO A 52 -5.46 -6.39 26.01
C PRO A 52 -3.93 -6.52 26.06
N LEU A 53 -3.26 -5.81 25.17
CA LEU A 53 -1.80 -5.65 25.19
C LEU A 53 -1.41 -4.74 26.35
N ASP A 54 -0.38 -5.15 27.08
CA ASP A 54 0.26 -4.28 28.05
C ASP A 54 0.88 -3.07 27.34
N SER A 55 0.84 -1.90 27.98
CA SER A 55 1.50 -0.69 27.46
C SER A 55 3.03 -0.85 27.29
N ASN A 56 3.62 -1.78 28.04
CA ASN A 56 5.04 -2.12 27.99
C ASN A 56 5.30 -3.42 27.19
N ALA A 57 4.33 -3.88 26.38
CA ALA A 57 4.52 -5.06 25.57
C ALA A 57 5.74 -4.90 24.65
N ALA A 58 6.55 -5.94 24.49
CA ALA A 58 7.70 -5.92 23.62
C ALA A 58 7.25 -5.61 22.16
N THR A 59 7.95 -4.70 21.51
CA THR A 59 7.75 -4.44 20.07
C THR A 59 8.28 -5.59 19.23
N GLY A 60 7.69 -5.81 18.06
CA GLY A 60 8.08 -6.84 17.12
C GLY A 60 6.93 -7.76 16.69
N MET A 61 7.28 -8.88 16.07
CA MET A 61 6.32 -9.86 15.58
C MET A 61 5.87 -10.78 16.72
N TRP A 62 4.56 -10.75 16.99
CA TRP A 62 3.89 -11.63 17.91
C TRP A 62 3.11 -12.70 17.16
N HIS A 63 2.87 -13.83 17.80
CA HIS A 63 2.14 -14.93 17.19
C HIS A 63 1.01 -15.40 18.12
N ILE A 64 -0.11 -15.79 17.52
CA ILE A 64 -1.15 -16.54 18.20
C ILE A 64 -1.19 -17.93 17.56
N ARG A 65 -0.94 -18.96 18.38
CA ARG A 65 -0.99 -20.35 17.94
C ARG A 65 -2.24 -21.01 18.49
N ALA A 66 -3.11 -21.49 17.58
CA ALA A 66 -4.28 -22.29 17.96
C ALA A 66 -3.99 -23.77 17.74
N ASN A 67 -4.25 -24.57 18.77
CA ASN A 67 -4.16 -26.02 18.71
C ASN A 67 -5.58 -26.61 18.80
N THR A 68 -5.95 -27.37 17.80
CA THR A 68 -7.27 -28.00 17.64
C THR A 68 -7.36 -29.43 18.20
N GLY A 69 -6.27 -29.94 18.79
CA GLY A 69 -6.28 -31.19 19.57
C GLY A 69 -5.66 -32.40 18.85
N ASP A 70 -5.39 -32.32 17.57
CA ASP A 70 -4.85 -33.42 16.72
C ASP A 70 -3.39 -33.23 16.30
N ASN A 71 -2.60 -32.56 17.14
CA ASN A 71 -1.24 -32.07 16.83
C ASN A 71 -1.16 -31.11 15.63
N GLN A 72 -2.29 -30.66 15.12
CA GLN A 72 -2.34 -29.61 14.13
C GLN A 72 -2.49 -28.25 14.83
N TYR A 73 -1.77 -27.29 14.34
CA TYR A 73 -1.88 -25.90 14.81
C TYR A 73 -1.99 -24.96 13.64
N ARG A 74 -2.64 -23.82 13.90
CA ARG A 74 -2.67 -22.66 12.99
C ARG A 74 -2.01 -21.52 13.74
N MET A 75 -1.29 -20.69 12.99
CA MET A 75 -0.58 -19.54 13.52
C MET A 75 -1.03 -18.28 12.78
N TRP A 76 -1.23 -17.22 13.52
CA TRP A 76 -1.47 -15.87 13.02
C TRP A 76 -0.42 -14.94 13.60
N ASP A 77 0.07 -14.07 12.76
CA ASP A 77 1.09 -13.10 13.11
C ASP A 77 0.48 -11.71 13.23
N PHE A 78 0.94 -10.92 14.18
CA PHE A 78 0.61 -9.51 14.29
C PHE A 78 1.80 -8.73 14.82
N HIS A 79 1.93 -7.48 14.37
CA HIS A 79 2.99 -6.58 14.79
C HIS A 79 2.55 -5.74 15.98
N VAL A 80 3.43 -5.63 16.96
CA VAL A 80 3.33 -4.65 18.04
C VAL A 80 4.41 -3.61 17.83
N GLU A 81 4.00 -2.36 17.67
CA GLU A 81 4.88 -1.23 17.42
C GLU A 81 4.55 -0.09 18.38
N ASP A 82 5.55 0.73 18.69
CA ASP A 82 5.29 1.98 19.40
C ASP A 82 4.55 2.94 18.47
N PHE A 83 3.38 3.38 18.91
CA PHE A 83 2.61 4.34 18.14
C PHE A 83 3.25 5.74 18.28
N MET A 84 3.90 6.20 17.23
CA MET A 84 4.28 7.59 17.06
C MET A 84 3.31 8.27 16.08
N PRO A 85 2.45 9.19 16.53
CA PRO A 85 1.54 9.89 15.65
C PRO A 85 2.31 10.74 14.64
N GLU A 86 1.79 10.85 13.42
CA GLU A 86 2.27 11.85 12.47
C GLU A 86 2.05 13.25 13.08
N ARG A 87 3.09 14.07 13.12
CA ARG A 87 3.02 15.45 13.61
C ARG A 87 3.05 16.47 12.47
N MET A 88 3.32 15.99 11.27
CA MET A 88 3.37 16.80 10.05
C MET A 88 2.35 16.29 9.02
N ALA A 89 2.04 17.14 8.07
CA ALA A 89 1.33 16.81 6.87
C ALA A 89 2.20 17.15 5.66
N LEU A 90 2.07 16.36 4.61
CA LEU A 90 2.78 16.51 3.34
C LEU A 90 1.76 16.49 2.21
N ASN A 91 1.78 17.52 1.37
CA ASN A 91 1.00 17.56 0.13
C ASN A 91 1.97 17.50 -1.04
N LEU A 92 1.72 16.56 -1.94
CA LEU A 92 2.42 16.42 -3.22
C LEU A 92 1.39 16.60 -4.33
N THR A 93 1.66 17.46 -5.28
CA THR A 93 0.74 17.73 -6.42
C THR A 93 1.51 17.82 -7.71
N GLY A 94 1.02 17.12 -8.74
CA GLY A 94 1.44 17.27 -10.13
C GLY A 94 0.51 18.25 -10.88
N GLU A 95 0.69 18.36 -12.18
CA GLU A 95 -0.17 19.14 -13.06
C GLU A 95 -1.55 18.48 -13.19
N LYS A 96 -2.60 19.31 -13.33
CA LYS A 96 -3.98 18.82 -13.45
C LYS A 96 -4.29 18.19 -14.81
N THR A 97 -3.56 18.59 -15.83
CA THR A 97 -3.71 18.09 -17.21
C THR A 97 -2.59 17.14 -17.55
N PRO A 98 -2.83 16.14 -18.41
CA PRO A 98 -1.75 15.33 -18.93
C PRO A 98 -0.72 16.19 -19.66
N LEU A 99 0.55 15.87 -19.47
CA LEU A 99 1.68 16.51 -20.14
C LEU A 99 2.00 15.80 -21.46
N THR A 100 2.67 16.51 -22.38
CA THR A 100 3.23 15.87 -23.56
C THR A 100 4.59 15.23 -23.24
N PRO A 101 5.12 14.31 -24.08
CA PRO A 101 6.42 13.70 -23.84
C PRO A 101 7.59 14.68 -23.82
N LYS A 102 7.41 15.89 -24.30
CA LYS A 102 8.45 16.93 -24.33
C LYS A 102 8.45 17.84 -23.10
N ASP A 103 7.36 17.80 -22.34
CA ASP A 103 7.22 18.63 -21.16
C ASP A 103 8.03 18.04 -19.98
N GLU A 104 8.55 18.94 -19.16
CA GLU A 104 9.17 18.59 -17.89
C GLU A 104 8.08 18.22 -16.87
N VAL A 105 8.26 17.12 -16.17
CA VAL A 105 7.35 16.75 -15.08
C VAL A 105 7.79 17.42 -13.80
N LYS A 106 6.88 18.14 -13.16
CA LYS A 106 7.10 18.84 -11.89
C LYS A 106 6.07 18.43 -10.86
N PHE A 107 6.53 18.25 -9.63
CA PHE A 107 5.69 18.05 -8.47
C PHE A 107 5.93 19.16 -7.46
N SER A 108 4.88 19.87 -7.11
CA SER A 108 4.91 20.81 -6.01
C SER A 108 4.83 20.08 -4.68
N VAL A 109 5.66 20.48 -3.74
CA VAL A 109 5.77 19.93 -2.39
C VAL A 109 5.38 20.99 -1.39
N VAL A 110 4.49 20.67 -0.45
CA VAL A 110 4.15 21.53 0.69
C VAL A 110 4.10 20.67 1.95
N GLY A 111 4.98 20.96 2.89
CA GLY A 111 5.05 20.34 4.21
C GLY A 111 4.71 21.32 5.31
N TYR A 112 3.95 20.89 6.30
CA TYR A 112 3.61 21.69 7.47
C TYR A 112 3.36 20.81 8.69
N TYR A 113 3.57 21.38 9.88
CA TYR A 113 3.18 20.75 11.14
C TYR A 113 1.67 20.84 11.34
N LEU A 114 1.06 19.84 11.98
CA LEU A 114 -0.38 19.82 12.23
C LEU A 114 -0.88 20.97 13.11
N TYR A 115 0.01 21.64 13.85
CA TYR A 115 -0.31 22.86 14.57
C TYR A 115 -0.20 24.14 13.70
N GLY A 116 0.07 24.01 12.38
CA GLY A 116 -0.02 25.09 11.40
C GLY A 116 1.31 25.74 10.99
N ALA A 117 2.43 25.43 11.64
CA ALA A 117 3.73 25.97 11.22
C ALA A 117 4.26 25.28 9.95
N PRO A 118 4.98 25.99 9.06
CA PRO A 118 5.64 25.36 7.92
C PRO A 118 6.73 24.40 8.38
N ALA A 119 6.94 23.31 7.62
CA ALA A 119 8.02 22.36 7.85
C ALA A 119 9.36 22.90 7.28
N ASN A 120 9.75 24.08 7.76
CA ASN A 120 10.98 24.76 7.35
C ASN A 120 12.22 23.93 7.71
N GLY A 121 13.11 23.76 6.74
CA GLY A 121 14.37 23.04 6.93
C GLY A 121 14.24 21.51 7.05
N ASN A 122 13.02 20.97 7.02
CA ASN A 122 12.82 19.52 7.00
C ASN A 122 13.24 18.93 5.65
N THR A 123 13.80 17.73 5.70
CA THR A 123 14.24 17.00 4.52
C THR A 123 13.10 16.15 3.94
N LEU A 124 12.88 16.27 2.64
CA LEU A 124 12.08 15.37 1.85
C LEU A 124 13.01 14.37 1.14
N GLN A 125 12.73 13.10 1.27
CA GLN A 125 13.38 12.02 0.51
C GLN A 125 12.34 11.26 -0.27
N GLY A 126 12.67 10.78 -1.47
CA GLY A 126 11.73 10.02 -2.27
C GLY A 126 12.30 9.45 -3.53
N GLN A 127 11.42 8.85 -4.31
CA GLN A 127 11.76 8.22 -5.59
C GLN A 127 10.71 8.56 -6.65
N LEU A 128 11.18 8.70 -7.88
CA LEU A 128 10.35 8.86 -9.07
C LEU A 128 10.32 7.54 -9.84
N PHE A 129 9.12 7.14 -10.23
CA PHE A 129 8.87 5.92 -11.00
C PHE A 129 8.15 6.25 -12.29
N LEU A 130 8.50 5.55 -13.36
CA LEU A 130 7.75 5.56 -14.61
C LEU A 130 6.96 4.27 -14.73
N ARG A 131 5.69 4.37 -15.16
CA ARG A 131 4.83 3.22 -15.45
C ARG A 131 3.96 3.47 -16.67
N PRO A 132 3.57 2.42 -17.42
CA PRO A 132 2.55 2.55 -18.45
C PRO A 132 1.18 2.87 -17.80
N LEU A 133 0.44 3.79 -18.40
CA LEU A 133 -0.91 4.16 -18.01
C LEU A 133 -1.91 3.55 -19.02
N ARG A 134 -2.21 2.27 -18.86
CA ARG A 134 -3.03 1.51 -19.83
C ARG A 134 -4.49 1.94 -19.80
N GLU A 135 -5.13 2.00 -18.65
CA GLU A 135 -6.48 2.51 -18.45
C GLU A 135 -6.46 4.03 -18.27
N ALA A 136 -6.03 4.73 -19.30
CA ALA A 136 -5.75 6.17 -19.22
C ALA A 136 -6.99 7.06 -19.17
N VAL A 137 -8.18 6.53 -19.51
CA VAL A 137 -9.44 7.30 -19.59
C VAL A 137 -10.48 6.67 -18.70
N SER A 138 -10.73 7.28 -17.54
CA SER A 138 -11.68 6.76 -16.54
C SER A 138 -13.13 6.65 -17.06
N ALA A 139 -13.51 7.47 -18.06
CA ALA A 139 -14.81 7.41 -18.71
C ALA A 139 -14.98 6.19 -19.65
N LEU A 140 -13.90 5.48 -19.96
CA LEU A 140 -13.86 4.34 -20.88
C LEU A 140 -13.31 3.10 -20.14
N PRO A 141 -14.05 2.54 -19.18
CA PRO A 141 -13.57 1.41 -18.38
C PRO A 141 -13.34 0.17 -19.25
N GLY A 142 -12.21 -0.52 -19.01
CA GLY A 142 -11.80 -1.70 -19.75
C GLY A 142 -11.19 -1.43 -21.13
N PHE A 143 -11.03 -0.17 -21.53
CA PHE A 143 -10.21 0.17 -22.68
C PHE A 143 -8.76 0.32 -22.24
N GLU A 144 -7.86 -0.35 -22.96
CA GLU A 144 -6.43 -0.20 -22.79
C GLU A 144 -5.84 0.63 -23.94
N PHE A 145 -4.85 1.47 -23.59
CA PHE A 145 -4.17 2.37 -24.51
C PHE A 145 -2.68 2.09 -24.54
N GLY A 146 -2.08 2.27 -25.70
CA GLY A 146 -0.64 2.12 -25.90
C GLY A 146 -0.21 0.72 -26.33
N ASP A 147 1.08 0.54 -26.51
CA ASP A 147 1.69 -0.70 -26.96
C ASP A 147 1.89 -1.66 -25.77
N ILE A 148 1.19 -2.81 -25.80
CA ILE A 148 1.29 -3.85 -24.77
C ILE A 148 2.67 -4.53 -24.81
N ALA A 149 3.30 -4.58 -25.99
CA ALA A 149 4.61 -5.20 -26.20
C ALA A 149 5.78 -4.26 -25.85
N ALA A 150 5.51 -2.98 -25.55
CA ALA A 150 6.56 -2.05 -25.19
C ALA A 150 7.25 -2.47 -23.88
N GLU A 151 8.50 -2.84 -23.97
CA GLU A 151 9.35 -3.21 -22.84
C GLU A 151 9.91 -1.96 -22.13
N ASN A 152 10.38 -2.14 -20.88
CA ASN A 152 11.07 -1.11 -20.10
C ASN A 152 10.28 0.18 -19.77
N LEU A 153 8.95 0.16 -19.88
CA LEU A 153 8.10 1.27 -19.47
C LEU A 153 7.88 1.36 -17.95
N SER A 154 8.26 0.33 -17.22
CA SER A 154 8.20 0.32 -15.75
C SER A 154 9.61 0.33 -15.18
N ARG A 155 10.02 1.47 -14.61
CA ARG A 155 11.35 1.63 -14.01
C ARG A 155 11.39 2.75 -12.99
N THR A 156 12.39 2.71 -12.12
CA THR A 156 12.78 3.86 -11.30
C THR A 156 13.48 4.87 -12.19
N LEU A 157 13.12 6.14 -12.06
CA LEU A 157 13.74 7.25 -12.79
C LEU A 157 14.89 7.84 -11.98
N ASP A 158 14.54 8.42 -10.82
CA ASP A 158 15.47 9.17 -9.98
C ASP A 158 15.19 8.97 -8.49
N GLU A 159 16.22 9.17 -7.68
CA GLU A 159 16.11 9.38 -6.24
C GLU A 159 16.13 10.88 -5.96
N VAL A 160 15.29 11.29 -5.02
CA VAL A 160 15.09 12.71 -4.68
C VAL A 160 15.46 12.94 -3.24
N GLN A 161 16.26 13.98 -3.01
CA GLN A 161 16.49 14.52 -1.69
C GLN A 161 16.51 16.05 -1.78
N LEU A 162 15.63 16.72 -1.03
CA LEU A 162 15.60 18.18 -0.97
C LEU A 162 15.25 18.65 0.43
N THR A 163 15.65 19.88 0.75
CA THR A 163 15.28 20.57 1.99
C THR A 163 14.19 21.60 1.68
N LEU A 164 13.11 21.61 2.46
CA LEU A 164 12.03 22.57 2.27
C LEU A 164 12.46 23.98 2.69
N ASP A 165 11.92 24.97 2.00
CA ASP A 165 12.17 26.40 2.25
C ASP A 165 11.53 26.91 3.55
N ASP A 166 11.65 28.21 3.83
CA ASP A 166 11.11 28.89 5.01
C ASP A 166 9.57 28.84 5.09
N LYS A 167 8.89 28.56 3.98
CA LYS A 167 7.44 28.38 3.88
C LYS A 167 7.02 26.90 3.84
N GLY A 168 7.97 25.99 4.04
CA GLY A 168 7.73 24.55 3.97
C GLY A 168 7.46 24.04 2.55
N ARG A 169 8.00 24.71 1.53
CA ARG A 169 7.76 24.39 0.12
C ARG A 169 9.01 23.86 -0.56
N GLY A 170 8.78 23.12 -1.64
CA GLY A 170 9.81 22.64 -2.53
C GLY A 170 9.23 22.23 -3.88
N GLU A 171 10.08 21.94 -4.83
CA GLU A 171 9.72 21.44 -6.14
C GLU A 171 10.63 20.26 -6.49
N VAL A 172 10.02 19.20 -7.01
CA VAL A 172 10.71 18.05 -7.55
C VAL A 172 10.44 17.99 -9.03
N SER A 173 11.48 17.98 -9.84
CA SER A 173 11.37 17.87 -11.29
C SER A 173 12.21 16.69 -11.80
N THR A 174 11.81 16.15 -12.93
CA THR A 174 12.59 15.14 -13.64
C THR A 174 12.58 15.44 -15.14
N GLU A 175 13.74 15.25 -15.75
CA GLU A 175 13.87 15.39 -17.19
C GLU A 175 13.12 14.27 -17.91
N SER A 176 12.59 14.59 -19.09
CA SER A 176 11.82 13.65 -19.89
C SER A 176 12.70 12.55 -20.47
N GLN A 177 12.70 11.38 -19.85
CA GLN A 177 13.38 10.16 -20.32
C GLN A 177 12.47 9.27 -21.19
N TRP A 178 11.38 9.84 -21.73
CA TRP A 178 10.30 9.15 -22.43
C TRP A 178 9.88 9.85 -23.74
N LYS A 179 10.76 10.68 -24.30
CA LYS A 179 10.46 11.56 -25.46
C LYS A 179 9.93 10.83 -26.70
N GLU A 180 10.29 9.57 -26.86
CA GLU A 180 9.91 8.73 -28.01
C GLU A 180 8.81 7.71 -27.69
N THR A 181 8.12 7.88 -26.57
CA THR A 181 7.04 6.96 -26.24
C THR A 181 5.86 7.10 -27.18
N HIS A 182 5.25 5.98 -27.54
CA HIS A 182 3.97 5.90 -28.24
C HIS A 182 2.81 5.43 -27.33
N SER A 183 3.11 5.21 -26.06
CA SER A 183 2.14 4.75 -25.05
C SER A 183 1.91 5.83 -24.00
N PRO A 184 0.69 5.95 -23.45
CA PRO A 184 0.45 6.77 -22.28
C PRO A 184 1.28 6.28 -21.09
N LEU A 185 1.88 7.20 -20.38
CA LEU A 185 2.74 6.93 -19.23
C LEU A 185 2.25 7.68 -18.00
N GLN A 186 2.70 7.21 -16.86
CA GLN A 186 2.49 7.87 -15.57
C GLN A 186 3.84 7.98 -14.87
N VAL A 187 4.21 9.20 -14.50
CA VAL A 187 5.29 9.45 -13.54
C VAL A 187 4.68 9.50 -12.16
N ILE A 188 5.23 8.72 -11.26
CA ILE A 188 4.80 8.61 -9.88
C ILE A 188 5.91 9.13 -9.00
N PHE A 189 5.63 10.12 -8.18
CA PHE A 189 6.51 10.56 -7.12
C PHE A 189 6.01 10.03 -5.78
N GLN A 190 6.84 9.28 -5.08
CA GLN A 190 6.61 8.87 -3.70
C GLN A 190 7.65 9.56 -2.81
N GLY A 191 7.19 10.46 -1.96
CA GLY A 191 8.04 11.27 -1.10
C GLY A 191 7.70 11.09 0.37
N SER A 192 8.74 11.11 1.22
CA SER A 192 8.67 11.02 2.68
C SER A 192 9.31 12.26 3.30
N LEU A 193 8.51 13.04 4.03
CA LEU A 193 8.98 14.17 4.80
C LEU A 193 9.50 13.68 6.15
N LEU A 194 10.77 13.97 6.43
CA LEU A 194 11.46 13.48 7.62
C LEU A 194 11.40 14.50 8.74
N GLU A 195 11.24 14.02 9.97
CA GLU A 195 11.32 14.81 11.19
C GLU A 195 12.32 14.16 12.16
N SER A 196 13.17 14.97 12.79
CA SER A 196 14.08 14.47 13.83
C SER A 196 13.30 13.96 15.03
N GLY A 197 13.41 12.66 15.31
CA GLY A 197 12.71 12.00 16.42
C GLY A 197 11.19 11.82 16.20
N GLY A 198 10.69 12.02 14.97
CA GLY A 198 9.31 11.79 14.57
C GLY A 198 9.14 10.67 13.54
N ARG A 199 7.87 10.31 13.28
CA ARG A 199 7.53 9.37 12.21
C ARG A 199 7.52 10.11 10.87
N PRO A 200 8.19 9.57 9.81
CA PRO A 200 8.11 10.15 8.48
C PRO A 200 6.68 10.15 7.95
N VAL A 201 6.33 11.22 7.23
CA VAL A 201 5.04 11.32 6.53
C VAL A 201 5.25 11.04 5.07
N THR A 202 4.72 9.92 4.57
CA THR A 202 4.87 9.50 3.17
C THR A 202 3.60 9.78 2.38
N ARG A 203 3.76 10.37 1.20
CA ARG A 203 2.66 10.64 0.25
C ARG A 203 3.10 10.29 -1.16
N ARG A 204 2.12 10.18 -2.04
CA ARG A 204 2.32 9.87 -3.46
C ARG A 204 1.56 10.88 -4.31
N ALA A 205 2.18 11.31 -5.39
CA ALA A 205 1.56 12.09 -6.46
C ALA A 205 1.84 11.45 -7.82
N GLU A 206 0.99 11.73 -8.78
CA GLU A 206 1.03 11.11 -10.09
C GLU A 206 0.86 12.16 -11.17
N GLN A 207 1.59 12.00 -12.28
CA GLN A 207 1.50 12.86 -13.44
C GLN A 207 1.35 12.01 -14.69
N ALA A 208 0.26 12.19 -15.41
CA ALA A 208 0.03 11.51 -16.68
C ALA A 208 0.78 12.21 -17.83
N ILE A 209 1.29 11.41 -18.75
CA ILE A 209 1.95 11.83 -19.99
C ILE A 209 1.23 11.18 -21.17
N TRP A 210 0.81 12.01 -22.11
CA TRP A 210 0.10 11.58 -23.31
C TRP A 210 0.97 11.78 -24.55
N PRO A 211 1.25 10.72 -25.35
CA PRO A 211 2.17 10.79 -26.45
C PRO A 211 1.62 11.51 -27.69
N ALA A 212 0.31 11.68 -27.81
CA ALA A 212 -0.35 12.29 -28.97
C ALA A 212 -1.73 12.86 -28.59
N ASP A 213 -2.27 13.75 -29.43
CA ASP A 213 -3.59 14.35 -29.23
C ASP A 213 -4.74 13.32 -29.34
N ALA A 214 -4.51 12.23 -30.05
CA ALA A 214 -5.44 11.11 -30.17
C ALA A 214 -4.71 9.78 -29.99
N LEU A 215 -5.31 8.89 -29.24
CA LEU A 215 -4.77 7.54 -28.97
C LEU A 215 -5.83 6.48 -29.28
N PRO A 216 -5.48 5.41 -30.00
CA PRO A 216 -6.35 4.26 -30.14
C PRO A 216 -6.48 3.52 -28.80
N GLY A 217 -7.69 3.15 -28.44
CA GLY A 217 -7.96 2.31 -27.27
C GLY A 217 -8.60 0.99 -27.72
N ILE A 218 -8.23 -0.10 -27.09
CA ILE A 218 -8.74 -1.45 -27.36
C ILE A 218 -9.41 -2.00 -26.11
N ARG A 219 -10.63 -2.51 -26.28
CA ARG A 219 -11.32 -3.27 -25.26
C ARG A 219 -11.69 -4.63 -25.81
N PRO A 220 -11.04 -5.73 -25.35
CA PRO A 220 -11.37 -7.06 -25.81
C PRO A 220 -12.76 -7.46 -25.30
N GLN A 221 -13.55 -8.09 -26.15
CA GLN A 221 -14.79 -8.76 -25.80
C GLN A 221 -14.64 -10.26 -26.11
N PHE A 222 -14.90 -11.08 -25.12
CA PHE A 222 -14.82 -12.53 -25.29
C PHE A 222 -16.21 -13.14 -25.33
N ALA A 223 -16.45 -14.02 -26.29
CA ALA A 223 -17.73 -14.73 -26.44
C ALA A 223 -18.03 -15.67 -25.26
N SER A 224 -16.99 -16.09 -24.53
CA SER A 224 -17.10 -16.95 -23.36
C SER A 224 -16.20 -16.44 -22.23
N LYS A 225 -16.65 -16.62 -20.98
CA LYS A 225 -15.85 -16.37 -19.77
C LYS A 225 -15.06 -17.61 -19.32
N SER A 226 -15.06 -18.69 -20.11
CA SER A 226 -14.29 -19.90 -19.80
C SER A 226 -12.79 -19.64 -19.97
N VAL A 227 -11.99 -20.11 -19.03
CA VAL A 227 -10.52 -20.01 -19.07
C VAL A 227 -9.93 -20.75 -20.28
N TYR A 228 -10.70 -21.67 -20.90
CA TYR A 228 -10.29 -22.49 -22.03
C TYR A 228 -10.87 -22.05 -23.38
N ASP A 229 -11.69 -21.01 -23.42
CA ASP A 229 -12.33 -20.54 -24.64
C ASP A 229 -12.02 -19.05 -24.87
N TYR A 230 -10.90 -18.80 -25.56
CA TYR A 230 -10.40 -17.46 -25.88
C TYR A 230 -10.85 -16.99 -27.27
N ARG A 231 -12.12 -17.20 -27.64
CA ARG A 231 -12.67 -16.68 -28.89
C ARG A 231 -13.06 -15.23 -28.68
N THR A 232 -12.56 -14.38 -29.55
CA THR A 232 -12.99 -12.99 -29.68
C THR A 232 -14.01 -12.89 -30.81
N ASP A 233 -15.09 -12.13 -30.60
CA ASP A 233 -16.04 -11.76 -31.66
C ASP A 233 -15.45 -10.70 -32.59
#